data_d735d8cf2177770a10700ef49ee8d9d6
#
_entry.id   d735d8cf2177770a10700ef49ee8d9d6
#
_cell.length_a   1.000
_cell.length_b   1.000
_cell.length_c   1.000
_cell.angle_alpha   90.00
_cell.angle_beta   90.00
_cell.angle_gamma   90.00
#
_symmetry.space_group_name_H-M   'P 1'
#
loop_
_entity.id
_entity.type
_entity.pdbx_description
1 polymer ?
#
loop_
_entity_poly.entity_id
_entity_poly.type
_entity_poly.pdbx_seq_one_letter_code
_entity_poly.pdbx_strand_id
1 'polypeptide(L)'
;MLLKHSARPSEIEEGVAFYGRAGSALMKSLKRLSIDPLAVYGTLCVKCPLSDASLADPACICRVVDELAIVQPKIVVVMGPEALAALGDMEIPLSRELTPALGEIQQLTGTVDALYVPSIDDSLDEHDAKREFWSAFRVLGDWYARQPPY
;
A
#
# COMPACT_ATOMS: atom_id res chain seq x y z
N MET A 1 -2.48 -2.45 -6.41
CA MET A 1 -1.48 -2.98 -5.44
C MET A 1 -1.58 -2.18 -4.17
N LEU A 2 -1.53 -2.82 -2.99
CA LEU A 2 -1.45 -2.16 -1.69
C LEU A 2 -0.05 -2.37 -1.13
N LEU A 3 0.62 -1.29 -0.77
CA LEU A 3 2.00 -1.28 -0.31
C LEU A 3 2.10 -0.64 1.07
N LYS A 4 2.58 -1.38 2.07
CA LYS A 4 3.02 -0.84 3.35
C LYS A 4 4.50 -1.12 3.61
N HIS A 5 5.11 -0.44 4.58
CA HIS A 5 6.54 -0.51 4.77
C HIS A 5 7.02 -1.87 5.28
N SER A 6 6.50 -2.33 6.42
CA SER A 6 7.00 -3.51 7.11
C SER A 6 5.90 -4.33 7.78
N ALA A 7 6.20 -5.56 8.14
CA ALA A 7 5.30 -6.46 8.83
C ALA A 7 5.18 -6.14 10.33
N ARG A 8 3.99 -6.33 10.88
CA ARG A 8 3.75 -6.38 12.32
C ARG A 8 4.11 -7.77 12.87
N PRO A 9 4.35 -7.93 14.19
CA PRO A 9 4.69 -9.23 14.77
C PRO A 9 3.74 -10.36 14.39
N SER A 10 2.43 -10.12 14.40
CA SER A 10 1.43 -11.12 13.99
C SER A 10 1.54 -11.54 12.52
N GLU A 11 1.96 -10.63 11.65
CA GLU A 11 2.20 -10.93 10.23
C GLU A 11 3.48 -11.72 10.03
N ILE A 12 4.51 -11.47 10.86
CA ILE A 12 5.75 -12.24 10.86
C ILE A 12 5.49 -13.68 11.32
N GLU A 13 4.73 -13.85 12.41
CA GLU A 13 4.37 -15.17 12.96
C GLU A 13 3.58 -16.02 11.95
N GLU A 14 2.63 -15.41 11.25
CA GLU A 14 1.77 -16.10 10.27
C GLU A 14 2.36 -16.17 8.87
N GLY A 15 3.40 -15.38 8.59
CA GLY A 15 4.01 -15.29 7.26
C GLY A 15 3.12 -14.67 6.19
N VAL A 16 2.12 -13.86 6.58
CA VAL A 16 1.11 -13.27 5.69
C VAL A 16 1.02 -11.77 5.92
N ALA A 17 1.24 -10.99 4.85
CA ALA A 17 1.03 -9.55 4.88
C ALA A 17 -0.45 -9.19 5.10
N PHE A 18 -0.71 -8.11 5.81
CA PHE A 18 -2.06 -7.66 6.16
C PHE A 18 -2.87 -8.71 6.96
N TYR A 19 -2.19 -9.46 7.83
CA TYR A 19 -2.85 -10.39 8.75
C TYR A 19 -3.42 -9.67 9.99
N GLY A 20 -4.41 -10.31 10.65
CA GLY A 20 -4.96 -9.85 11.90
C GLY A 20 -5.88 -8.62 11.77
N ARG A 21 -5.74 -7.66 12.69
CA ARG A 21 -6.61 -6.47 12.77
C ARG A 21 -6.52 -5.60 11.51
N ALA A 22 -5.32 -5.38 10.99
CA ALA A 22 -5.10 -4.59 9.78
C ALA A 22 -5.76 -5.27 8.56
N GLY A 23 -5.57 -6.56 8.38
CA GLY A 23 -6.20 -7.32 7.32
C GLY A 23 -7.72 -7.30 7.41
N SER A 24 -8.28 -7.47 8.62
CA SER A 24 -9.73 -7.41 8.84
C SER A 24 -10.31 -6.02 8.52
N ALA A 25 -9.60 -4.96 8.91
CA ALA A 25 -9.98 -3.59 8.60
C ALA A 25 -9.93 -3.32 7.09
N LEU A 26 -8.86 -3.78 6.44
CA LEU A 26 -8.68 -3.68 4.99
C LEU A 26 -9.80 -4.38 4.22
N MET A 27 -10.10 -5.64 4.56
CA MET A 27 -11.16 -6.42 3.91
C MET A 27 -12.53 -5.75 4.05
N LYS A 28 -12.85 -5.20 5.23
CA LYS A 28 -14.08 -4.43 5.44
C LYS A 28 -14.11 -3.16 4.60
N SER A 29 -12.98 -2.48 4.47
CA SER A 29 -12.86 -1.26 3.67
C SER A 29 -13.04 -1.55 2.18
N LEU A 30 -12.39 -2.58 1.65
CA LEU A 30 -12.56 -3.01 0.25
C LEU A 30 -14.01 -3.40 -0.05
N LYS A 31 -14.64 -4.16 0.85
CA LYS A 31 -16.06 -4.53 0.72
C LYS A 31 -16.97 -3.30 0.66
N ARG A 32 -16.74 -2.28 1.51
CA ARG A 32 -17.51 -1.03 1.50
C ARG A 32 -17.33 -0.23 0.21
N LEU A 33 -16.16 -0.36 -0.44
CA LEU A 33 -15.86 0.29 -1.71
C LEU A 33 -16.27 -0.55 -2.93
N SER A 34 -16.88 -1.73 -2.70
CA SER A 34 -17.23 -2.69 -3.77
C SER A 34 -16.03 -3.11 -4.62
N ILE A 35 -14.86 -3.18 -4.01
CA ILE A 35 -13.63 -3.67 -4.64
C ILE A 35 -13.48 -5.14 -4.31
N ASP A 36 -13.35 -5.98 -5.36
CA ASP A 36 -13.09 -7.41 -5.19
C ASP A 36 -11.70 -7.62 -4.58
N PRO A 37 -11.60 -8.28 -3.42
CA PRO A 37 -10.29 -8.59 -2.83
C PRO A 37 -9.37 -9.41 -3.74
N LEU A 38 -9.92 -10.22 -4.65
CA LEU A 38 -9.14 -10.98 -5.62
C LEU A 38 -8.46 -10.11 -6.68
N ALA A 39 -8.94 -8.88 -6.87
CA ALA A 39 -8.32 -7.89 -7.74
C ALA A 39 -7.19 -7.10 -7.02
N VAL A 40 -6.89 -7.43 -5.77
CA VAL A 40 -5.95 -6.68 -4.92
C VAL A 40 -4.72 -7.52 -4.60
N TYR A 41 -3.56 -6.98 -4.91
CA TYR A 41 -2.25 -7.53 -4.52
C TYR A 41 -1.70 -6.71 -3.35
N GLY A 42 -1.49 -7.33 -2.20
CA GLY A 42 -0.92 -6.70 -1.01
C GLY A 42 0.54 -7.10 -0.79
N THR A 43 1.42 -6.14 -0.53
CA THR A 43 2.84 -6.42 -0.31
C THR A 43 3.48 -5.43 0.67
N LEU A 44 4.73 -5.71 1.03
CA LEU A 44 5.56 -4.93 1.96
C LEU A 44 6.81 -4.43 1.24
N CYS A 45 7.30 -3.25 1.63
CA CYS A 45 8.63 -2.79 1.20
C CYS A 45 9.72 -3.71 1.76
N VAL A 46 9.66 -3.99 3.07
CA VAL A 46 10.58 -4.89 3.76
C VAL A 46 10.02 -6.30 3.78
N LYS A 47 10.62 -7.21 3.01
CA LYS A 47 10.20 -8.61 2.89
C LYS A 47 10.80 -9.53 3.96
N CYS A 48 11.88 -9.10 4.60
CA CYS A 48 12.56 -9.89 5.62
C CYS A 48 11.70 -9.96 6.90
N PRO A 49 11.55 -11.12 7.53
CA PRO A 49 10.78 -11.26 8.77
C PRO A 49 11.60 -10.76 9.97
N LEU A 50 11.94 -9.47 9.97
CA LEU A 50 12.74 -8.84 11.00
C LEU A 50 11.87 -8.08 11.98
N SER A 51 12.22 -8.16 13.27
CA SER A 51 11.59 -7.35 14.33
C SER A 51 11.94 -5.86 14.19
N ASP A 52 13.08 -5.57 13.57
CA ASP A 52 13.55 -4.21 13.27
C ASP A 52 13.76 -4.07 11.75
N ALA A 53 12.87 -3.33 11.11
CA ALA A 53 12.89 -3.10 9.66
C ALA A 53 14.12 -2.29 9.21
N SER A 54 14.78 -1.54 10.10
CA SER A 54 16.00 -0.79 9.78
C SER A 54 17.21 -1.69 9.50
N LEU A 55 17.15 -2.96 9.95
CA LEU A 55 18.15 -3.99 9.69
C LEU A 55 17.94 -4.75 8.38
N ALA A 56 16.92 -4.39 7.60
CA ALA A 56 16.62 -5.07 6.35
C ALA A 56 17.74 -4.86 5.32
N ASP A 57 18.06 -5.93 4.60
CA ASP A 57 18.94 -5.86 3.44
C ASP A 57 18.25 -4.99 2.36
N PRO A 58 18.97 -4.01 1.78
CA PRO A 58 18.46 -3.20 0.66
C PRO A 58 17.92 -4.04 -0.50
N ALA A 59 18.49 -5.23 -0.74
CA ALA A 59 17.97 -6.18 -1.74
C ALA A 59 16.53 -6.65 -1.45
N CYS A 60 16.10 -6.66 -0.20
CA CYS A 60 14.72 -6.99 0.16
C CYS A 60 13.73 -5.92 -0.31
N ILE A 61 14.15 -4.66 -0.29
CA ILE A 61 13.32 -3.51 -0.69
C ILE A 61 13.19 -3.47 -2.21
N CYS A 62 14.25 -3.76 -2.95
CA CYS A 62 14.27 -3.76 -4.42
C CYS A 62 13.27 -4.75 -5.06
N ARG A 63 12.83 -5.78 -4.32
CA ARG A 63 11.83 -6.75 -4.83
C ARG A 63 10.47 -6.13 -5.15
N VAL A 64 10.15 -4.96 -4.60
CA VAL A 64 8.92 -4.23 -4.97
C VAL A 64 8.97 -3.80 -6.43
N VAL A 65 10.15 -3.46 -6.95
CA VAL A 65 10.32 -3.10 -8.37
C VAL A 65 10.00 -4.29 -9.27
N ASP A 66 10.46 -5.49 -8.90
CA ASP A 66 10.15 -6.73 -9.62
C ASP A 66 8.64 -7.04 -9.55
N GLU A 67 8.03 -6.86 -8.38
CA GLU A 67 6.59 -7.05 -8.20
C GLU A 67 5.77 -6.06 -9.05
N LEU A 68 6.18 -4.80 -9.12
CA LEU A 68 5.53 -3.81 -10.01
C LEU A 68 5.59 -4.24 -11.48
N ALA A 69 6.74 -4.79 -11.91
CA ALA A 69 6.93 -5.26 -13.28
C ALA A 69 6.09 -6.52 -13.60
N ILE A 70 5.92 -7.42 -12.64
CA ILE A 70 5.17 -8.67 -12.78
C ILE A 70 3.66 -8.44 -12.65
N VAL A 71 3.23 -7.74 -11.60
CA VAL A 71 1.81 -7.53 -11.28
C VAL A 71 1.18 -6.49 -12.20
N GLN A 72 1.96 -5.52 -12.69
CA GLN A 72 1.50 -4.42 -13.54
C GLN A 72 0.23 -3.74 -13.00
N PRO A 73 0.25 -3.25 -11.76
CA PRO A 73 -0.94 -2.68 -11.14
C PRO A 73 -1.35 -1.39 -11.86
N LYS A 74 -2.64 -1.14 -11.98
CA LYS A 74 -3.15 0.15 -12.47
C LYS A 74 -2.97 1.28 -11.45
N ILE A 75 -2.94 0.93 -10.16
CA ILE A 75 -2.72 1.88 -9.06
C ILE A 75 -1.92 1.22 -7.93
N VAL A 76 -1.04 1.99 -7.31
CA VAL A 76 -0.33 1.64 -6.07
C VAL A 76 -0.86 2.49 -4.94
N VAL A 77 -1.45 1.87 -3.94
CA VAL A 77 -1.86 2.55 -2.69
C VAL A 77 -0.71 2.45 -1.70
N VAL A 78 -0.10 3.59 -1.41
CA VAL A 78 1.08 3.70 -0.54
C VAL A 78 0.62 4.07 0.87
N MET A 79 0.84 3.18 1.83
CA MET A 79 0.34 3.30 3.20
C MET A 79 1.43 3.75 4.17
N GLY A 80 1.36 5.01 4.58
CA GLY A 80 2.25 5.62 5.56
C GLY A 80 3.51 6.25 4.97
N PRO A 81 4.15 7.14 5.76
CA PRO A 81 5.29 7.92 5.31
C PRO A 81 6.54 7.06 5.04
N GLU A 82 6.75 5.98 5.79
CA GLU A 82 7.89 5.07 5.59
C GLU A 82 7.79 4.33 4.25
N ALA A 83 6.57 3.90 3.87
CA ALA A 83 6.34 3.27 2.58
C ALA A 83 6.54 4.25 1.42
N LEU A 84 6.10 5.51 1.61
CA LEU A 84 6.30 6.57 0.63
C LEU A 84 7.78 6.87 0.41
N ALA A 85 8.55 7.02 1.50
CA ALA A 85 9.99 7.24 1.45
C ALA A 85 10.72 6.06 0.77
N ALA A 86 10.40 4.83 1.18
CA ALA A 86 11.00 3.62 0.59
C ALA A 86 10.71 3.51 -0.91
N LEU A 87 9.50 3.83 -1.34
CA LEU A 87 9.13 3.82 -2.76
C LEU A 87 9.88 4.90 -3.54
N GLY A 88 10.11 6.08 -2.94
CA GLY A 88 10.87 7.18 -3.53
C GLY A 88 12.35 6.85 -3.74
N ASP A 89 12.91 5.99 -2.90
CA ASP A 89 14.31 5.53 -2.98
C ASP A 89 14.51 4.37 -3.98
N MET A 90 13.42 3.79 -4.50
CA MET A 90 13.51 2.69 -5.47
C MET A 90 13.80 3.20 -6.88
N GLU A 91 14.67 2.49 -7.60
CA GLU A 91 14.94 2.73 -9.02
C GLU A 91 13.82 2.15 -9.92
N ILE A 92 12.68 2.82 -9.94
CA ILE A 92 11.56 2.44 -10.80
C ILE A 92 11.70 3.19 -12.14
N PRO A 93 11.81 2.49 -13.28
CA PRO A 93 11.96 3.15 -14.57
C PRO A 93 10.81 4.11 -14.87
N LEU A 94 11.15 5.32 -15.31
CA LEU A 94 10.18 6.37 -15.68
C LEU A 94 9.24 6.80 -14.54
N SER A 95 9.61 6.52 -13.28
CA SER A 95 8.83 6.97 -12.13
C SER A 95 8.88 8.48 -11.96
N ARG A 96 7.82 9.00 -11.37
CA ARG A 96 7.69 10.39 -10.92
C ARG A 96 7.77 10.42 -9.39
N GLU A 97 8.28 11.51 -8.86
CA GLU A 97 8.27 11.75 -7.43
C GLU A 97 6.83 11.89 -6.93
N LEU A 98 6.50 11.16 -5.87
CA LEU A 98 5.20 11.22 -5.20
C LEU A 98 5.29 12.18 -4.00
N THR A 99 4.24 12.95 -3.80
CA THR A 99 4.10 13.85 -2.65
C THR A 99 3.25 13.21 -1.56
N PRO A 100 3.40 13.61 -0.28
CA PRO A 100 2.59 13.10 0.83
C PRO A 100 1.18 13.73 0.88
N ALA A 101 0.56 13.94 -0.28
CA ALA A 101 -0.78 14.49 -0.41
C ALA A 101 -1.82 13.39 -0.19
N LEU A 102 -2.41 13.36 1.01
CA LEU A 102 -3.39 12.36 1.42
C LEU A 102 -4.64 12.38 0.54
N GLY A 103 -5.00 11.22 0.00
CA GLY A 103 -6.21 11.05 -0.78
C GLY A 103 -6.19 11.71 -2.16
N GLU A 104 -5.03 12.12 -2.65
CA GLU A 104 -4.87 12.62 -4.01
C GLU A 104 -4.34 11.54 -4.94
N ILE A 105 -4.98 11.39 -6.10
CA ILE A 105 -4.47 10.50 -7.15
C ILE A 105 -3.31 11.21 -7.86
N GLN A 106 -2.16 10.57 -7.82
CA GLN A 106 -0.92 10.99 -8.47
C GLN A 106 -0.53 9.96 -9.53
N GLN A 107 0.47 10.26 -10.32
CA GLN A 107 1.04 9.30 -11.26
C GLN A 107 2.40 8.82 -10.77
N LEU A 108 2.54 7.51 -10.54
CA LEU A 108 3.84 6.89 -10.27
C LEU A 108 4.65 6.73 -11.56
N THR A 109 4.00 6.25 -12.63
CA THR A 109 4.60 6.17 -13.98
C THR A 109 3.57 6.61 -15.01
N GLY A 110 3.90 6.59 -16.30
CA GLY A 110 2.94 6.92 -17.37
C GLY A 110 1.70 6.01 -17.42
N THR A 111 1.75 4.83 -16.81
CA THR A 111 0.68 3.81 -16.85
C THR A 111 0.19 3.37 -15.47
N VAL A 112 0.82 3.81 -14.40
CA VAL A 112 0.51 3.43 -13.02
C VAL A 112 0.19 4.67 -12.20
N ASP A 113 -1.02 4.74 -11.69
CA ASP A 113 -1.42 5.75 -10.73
C ASP A 113 -0.89 5.43 -9.32
N ALA A 114 -0.89 6.41 -8.44
CA ALA A 114 -0.57 6.27 -7.03
C ALA A 114 -1.58 6.99 -6.15
N LEU A 115 -1.84 6.43 -4.98
CA LEU A 115 -2.66 7.04 -3.93
C LEU A 115 -1.92 6.93 -2.61
N TYR A 116 -1.63 8.08 -1.98
CA TYR A 116 -1.05 8.10 -0.65
C TYR A 116 -2.13 8.14 0.43
N VAL A 117 -2.04 7.22 1.39
CA VAL A 117 -2.96 7.12 2.53
C VAL A 117 -2.17 6.97 3.83
N PRO A 118 -2.75 7.31 5.00
CA PRO A 118 -2.09 7.02 6.27
C PRO A 118 -1.76 5.54 6.45
N SER A 119 -0.81 5.23 7.34
CA SER A 119 -0.51 3.86 7.72
C SER A 119 -1.77 3.18 8.28
N ILE A 120 -2.13 2.02 7.72
CA ILE A 120 -3.27 1.25 8.21
C ILE A 120 -3.06 0.79 9.64
N ASP A 121 -1.84 0.40 9.99
CA ASP A 121 -1.50 -0.08 11.32
C ASP A 121 -1.68 1.00 12.39
N ASP A 122 -1.24 2.22 12.10
CA ASP A 122 -1.34 3.36 13.02
C ASP A 122 -2.77 3.91 13.12
N SER A 123 -3.59 3.61 12.11
CA SER A 123 -4.99 4.06 12.04
C SER A 123 -5.98 3.14 12.78
N LEU A 124 -5.52 2.05 13.42
CA LEU A 124 -6.43 1.06 14.01
C LEU A 124 -7.02 1.46 15.37
N ASP A 125 -6.32 2.26 16.14
CA ASP A 125 -6.67 2.52 17.53
C ASP A 125 -7.31 3.90 17.75
N GLU A 126 -6.80 4.92 17.09
CA GLU A 126 -7.27 6.29 17.23
C GLU A 126 -8.45 6.62 16.30
N HIS A 127 -9.51 7.24 16.86
CA HIS A 127 -10.72 7.54 16.09
C HIS A 127 -10.47 8.52 14.94
N ASP A 128 -9.69 9.56 15.19
CA ASP A 128 -9.36 10.56 14.17
C ASP A 128 -8.45 9.99 13.08
N ALA A 129 -7.48 9.15 13.45
CA ALA A 129 -6.63 8.44 12.51
C ALA A 129 -7.45 7.49 11.60
N LYS A 130 -8.45 6.80 12.16
CA LYS A 130 -9.39 5.97 11.37
C LYS A 130 -10.18 6.80 10.37
N ARG A 131 -10.65 7.99 10.78
CA ARG A 131 -11.41 8.90 9.91
C ARG A 131 -10.53 9.42 8.78
N GLU A 132 -9.30 9.82 9.08
CA GLU A 132 -8.34 10.30 8.11
C GLU A 132 -7.99 9.21 7.10
N PHE A 133 -7.65 8.00 7.58
CA PHE A 133 -7.42 6.84 6.73
C PHE A 133 -8.61 6.57 5.81
N TRP A 134 -9.81 6.50 6.36
CA TRP A 134 -11.01 6.22 5.58
C TRP A 134 -11.30 7.31 4.56
N SER A 135 -11.12 8.58 4.92
CA SER A 135 -11.30 9.71 4.00
C SER A 135 -10.37 9.62 2.79
N ALA A 136 -9.09 9.30 3.02
CA ALA A 136 -8.12 9.13 1.95
C ALA A 136 -8.37 7.84 1.15
N PHE A 137 -8.62 6.72 1.84
CA PHE A 137 -8.81 5.41 1.21
C PHE A 137 -10.10 5.32 0.36
N ARG A 138 -11.13 6.09 0.70
CA ARG A 138 -12.37 6.15 -0.06
C ARG A 138 -12.16 6.62 -1.50
N VAL A 139 -11.15 7.44 -1.74
CA VAL A 139 -10.78 7.91 -3.09
C VAL A 139 -10.43 6.73 -4.02
N LEU A 140 -9.87 5.65 -3.46
CA LEU A 140 -9.63 4.42 -4.21
C LEU A 140 -10.92 3.82 -4.80
N GLY A 141 -12.02 3.87 -4.04
CA GLY A 141 -13.33 3.38 -4.53
C GLY A 141 -13.85 4.21 -5.71
N ASP A 142 -13.75 5.53 -5.60
CA ASP A 142 -14.16 6.45 -6.67
C ASP A 142 -13.27 6.28 -7.92
N TRP A 143 -11.97 6.04 -7.73
CA TRP A 143 -11.05 5.75 -8.81
C TRP A 143 -11.37 4.41 -9.46
N TYR A 144 -11.59 3.35 -8.65
CA TYR A 144 -11.90 1.99 -9.12
C TYR A 144 -13.20 1.95 -9.93
N ALA A 145 -14.23 2.65 -9.47
CA ALA A 145 -15.54 2.71 -10.15
C ALA A 145 -15.48 3.36 -11.55
N ARG A 146 -14.45 4.17 -11.81
CA ARG A 146 -14.24 4.82 -13.11
C ARG A 146 -13.40 3.99 -14.08
N GLN A 147 -12.83 2.88 -13.62
CA GLN A 147 -12.06 2.01 -14.51
C GLN A 147 -12.99 1.31 -15.50
N PRO A 148 -12.61 1.23 -16.78
CA PRO A 148 -13.40 0.50 -17.75
C PRO A 148 -13.50 -0.98 -17.35
N PRO A 149 -14.65 -1.64 -17.57
CA PRO A 149 -14.73 -3.08 -17.49
C PRO A 149 -13.76 -3.67 -18.53
N TYR A 150 -13.18 -4.81 -18.22
CA TYR A 150 -12.24 -5.49 -19.12
C TYR A 150 -12.87 -5.83 -20.45
#